data_781a2904d0ec431e58e18ca402e625d5
#
_entry.id   781a2904d0ec431e58e18ca402e625d5
#
_cell.length_a   1.000
_cell.length_b   1.000
_cell.length_c   1.000
_cell.angle_alpha   90.00
_cell.angle_beta   90.00
_cell.angle_gamma   90.00
#
_symmetry.space_group_name_H-M   'P 1'
#
loop_
_entity.id
_entity.type
_entity.pdbx_description
1 polymer ?
#
loop_
_entity_poly.entity_id
_entity_poly.type
_entity_poly.pdbx_seq_one_letter_code
_entity_poly.pdbx_strand_id
1 'polypeptide(L)'
;MYMKNTFLLLSWLILLPSGILANPIKEMLERIDKGASDKFVVELHKSPNDFFELDQKGDKVVIRGNTYINIATGINWYLKYHAGIHLSWNSMHASLPNVLPPVFRKERHETNLALRYDFNYCTYSYSMAFWDWKRWEEELDWMALHGINLPLAAVGHECVWRNLLLRLGFSKQQINDFIAGPAFLAWWEMNNLEGWGGPNPDNWYKQQEDLQKKILKRMKEWGMRPVLPGYSGMIPSKLDLGKRIDGGKEEKTLSNISSESAQSTLNKWNGFDRPGILLPDDPKFTQIASLFYEETEKLYGTSDYYSIDPFHEA
;
A
#
# COMPACT_ATOMS: atom_id res chain seq x y z
N MET A 1 58.25 32.37 -2.69
CA MET A 1 57.76 32.08 -1.34
C MET A 1 56.26 31.81 -1.46
N TYR A 2 55.89 30.55 -1.68
CA TYR A 2 54.48 30.13 -1.89
C TYR A 2 53.90 29.65 -0.56
N MET A 3 52.90 30.38 -0.05
CA MET A 3 52.11 29.93 1.10
C MET A 3 51.00 28.96 0.63
N LYS A 4 51.05 27.70 1.11
CA LYS A 4 50.01 26.70 0.96
C LYS A 4 48.92 26.96 2.02
N ASN A 5 47.74 27.38 1.57
CA ASN A 5 46.55 27.42 2.42
C ASN A 5 45.94 26.02 2.48
N THR A 6 46.06 25.40 3.65
CA THR A 6 45.39 24.13 3.97
C THR A 6 44.01 24.46 4.48
N PHE A 7 42.96 24.21 3.67
CA PHE A 7 41.58 24.25 4.12
C PHE A 7 41.27 22.97 4.90
N LEU A 8 41.07 23.08 6.21
CA LEU A 8 40.45 22.04 7.05
C LEU A 8 38.96 22.05 6.79
N LEU A 9 38.45 21.02 6.08
CA LEU A 9 37.04 20.70 6.00
C LEU A 9 36.62 20.04 7.33
N LEU A 10 36.04 20.84 8.24
CA LEU A 10 35.29 20.31 9.39
C LEU A 10 34.00 19.69 8.87
N SER A 11 33.95 18.37 8.77
CA SER A 11 32.70 17.64 8.56
C SER A 11 31.85 17.69 9.83
N TRP A 12 30.85 18.55 9.80
CA TRP A 12 29.78 18.52 10.82
C TRP A 12 28.97 17.22 10.65
N LEU A 13 29.24 16.25 11.53
CA LEU A 13 28.36 15.12 11.74
C LEU A 13 27.07 15.68 12.37
N ILE A 14 26.05 15.93 11.58
CA ILE A 14 24.72 16.23 12.10
C ILE A 14 24.21 14.92 12.70
N LEU A 15 24.36 14.79 14.02
CA LEU A 15 23.62 13.83 14.83
C LEU A 15 22.15 14.26 14.77
N LEU A 16 21.40 13.68 13.82
CA LEU A 16 19.95 13.72 13.86
C LEU A 16 19.53 13.10 15.20
N PRO A 17 18.62 13.75 15.97
CA PRO A 17 18.12 13.14 17.18
C PRO A 17 17.51 11.81 16.79
N SER A 18 17.98 10.74 17.41
CA SER A 18 17.36 9.42 17.37
C SER A 18 16.00 9.53 18.03
N GLY A 19 15.01 10.03 17.27
CA GLY A 19 13.62 9.75 17.59
C GLY A 19 13.54 8.24 17.75
N ILE A 20 12.95 7.78 18.81
CA ILE A 20 12.68 6.36 19.05
C ILE A 20 11.81 5.92 17.87
N LEU A 21 12.45 5.46 16.80
CA LEU A 21 11.75 4.81 15.70
C LEU A 21 11.07 3.60 16.35
N ALA A 22 9.75 3.52 16.20
CA ALA A 22 9.00 2.34 16.60
C ALA A 22 9.76 1.12 16.10
N ASN A 23 10.01 0.15 16.99
CA ASN A 23 10.65 -1.09 16.59
C ASN A 23 9.55 -2.06 16.16
N PRO A 24 9.24 -2.18 14.86
CA PRO A 24 8.11 -2.97 14.38
C PRO A 24 8.24 -4.45 14.77
N ILE A 25 9.47 -4.96 14.91
CA ILE A 25 9.72 -6.34 15.36
C ILE A 25 9.24 -6.55 16.80
N LYS A 26 9.60 -5.63 17.70
CA LYS A 26 9.19 -5.74 19.12
C LYS A 26 7.67 -5.71 19.23
N GLU A 27 7.03 -4.76 18.59
CA GLU A 27 5.58 -4.62 18.62
C GLU A 27 4.85 -5.83 18.04
N MET A 28 5.34 -6.37 16.91
CA MET A 28 4.81 -7.60 16.31
C MET A 28 4.96 -8.80 17.26
N LEU A 29 6.13 -9.00 17.88
CA LEU A 29 6.36 -10.09 18.81
C LEU A 29 5.41 -10.01 20.02
N GLU A 30 5.18 -8.80 20.57
CA GLU A 30 4.24 -8.60 21.67
C GLU A 30 2.76 -8.86 21.27
N ARG A 31 2.42 -8.69 19.97
CA ARG A 31 1.09 -9.08 19.45
C ARG A 31 0.98 -10.60 19.26
N ILE A 32 2.07 -11.29 18.89
CA ILE A 32 2.08 -12.75 18.76
C ILE A 32 1.87 -13.39 20.13
N ASP A 33 2.69 -12.99 21.13
CA ASP A 33 2.60 -13.46 22.50
C ASP A 33 3.21 -12.40 23.45
N LYS A 34 2.53 -12.11 24.53
CA LYS A 34 3.00 -11.12 25.50
C LYS A 34 4.33 -11.56 26.12
N GLY A 35 5.35 -10.69 26.06
CA GLY A 35 6.71 -10.98 26.52
C GLY A 35 7.56 -11.78 25.52
N ALA A 36 7.06 -12.05 24.31
CA ALA A 36 7.82 -12.73 23.27
C ALA A 36 9.08 -11.94 22.86
N SER A 37 9.03 -10.63 22.88
CA SER A 37 10.16 -9.79 22.49
C SER A 37 11.41 -10.02 23.35
N ASP A 38 11.26 -10.45 24.60
CA ASP A 38 12.38 -10.72 25.51
C ASP A 38 13.14 -12.00 25.17
N LYS A 39 12.54 -12.88 24.35
CA LYS A 39 13.11 -14.18 23.97
C LYS A 39 14.02 -14.09 22.74
N PHE A 40 14.02 -12.95 22.04
CA PHE A 40 14.78 -12.74 20.83
C PHE A 40 15.81 -11.61 20.98
N VAL A 41 16.91 -11.75 20.26
CA VAL A 41 17.86 -10.67 19.98
C VAL A 41 17.83 -10.43 18.48
N VAL A 42 17.59 -9.18 18.06
CA VAL A 42 17.52 -8.81 16.64
C VAL A 42 18.64 -7.85 16.28
N GLU A 43 19.30 -8.12 15.15
CA GLU A 43 20.46 -7.37 14.70
C GLU A 43 20.34 -7.07 13.20
N LEU A 44 20.48 -5.78 12.83
CA LEU A 44 20.53 -5.34 11.44
C LEU A 44 21.97 -5.39 10.92
N HIS A 45 22.19 -6.12 9.83
CA HIS A 45 23.48 -6.26 9.18
C HIS A 45 23.39 -5.90 7.70
N LYS A 46 24.33 -5.09 7.20
CA LYS A 46 24.37 -4.76 5.77
C LYS A 46 24.71 -5.98 4.92
N SER A 47 23.97 -6.15 3.82
CA SER A 47 24.21 -7.18 2.81
C SER A 47 23.73 -6.70 1.45
N PRO A 48 24.38 -7.09 0.35
CA PRO A 48 23.91 -6.78 -1.00
C PRO A 48 22.63 -7.55 -1.36
N ASN A 49 22.46 -8.76 -0.81
CA ASN A 49 21.29 -9.58 -1.00
C ASN A 49 20.41 -9.58 0.25
N ASP A 50 19.14 -9.77 0.06
CA ASP A 50 18.20 -10.00 1.15
C ASP A 50 18.51 -11.33 1.84
N PHE A 51 18.65 -11.28 3.17
CA PHE A 51 18.95 -12.46 3.97
C PHE A 51 18.34 -12.38 5.36
N PHE A 52 18.17 -13.55 5.97
CA PHE A 52 18.12 -13.69 7.42
C PHE A 52 19.06 -14.79 7.89
N GLU A 53 19.47 -14.71 9.16
CA GLU A 53 20.35 -15.64 9.80
C GLU A 53 19.85 -15.95 11.20
N LEU A 54 19.84 -17.23 11.58
CA LEU A 54 19.49 -17.72 12.90
C LEU A 54 20.75 -18.12 13.66
N ASP A 55 20.81 -17.78 14.95
CA ASP A 55 21.91 -18.08 15.84
C ASP A 55 21.40 -18.18 17.29
N GLN A 56 22.26 -18.52 18.23
CA GLN A 56 21.95 -18.63 19.64
C GLN A 56 22.88 -17.78 20.49
N LYS A 57 22.34 -17.09 21.51
CA LYS A 57 23.12 -16.38 22.52
C LYS A 57 22.52 -16.60 23.92
N GLY A 58 23.13 -17.50 24.68
CA GLY A 58 22.56 -17.93 25.95
C GLY A 58 21.22 -18.63 25.74
N ASP A 59 20.18 -18.15 26.39
CA ASP A 59 18.80 -18.62 26.28
C ASP A 59 17.98 -17.92 25.20
N LYS A 60 18.57 -16.94 24.49
CA LYS A 60 17.89 -16.14 23.48
C LYS A 60 18.23 -16.57 22.07
N VAL A 61 17.22 -16.58 21.22
CA VAL A 61 17.38 -16.76 19.78
C VAL A 61 17.83 -15.44 19.14
N VAL A 62 18.89 -15.51 18.34
CA VAL A 62 19.42 -14.32 17.61
C VAL A 62 18.96 -14.41 16.18
N ILE A 63 18.30 -13.35 15.72
CA ILE A 63 17.88 -13.20 14.33
C ILE A 63 18.59 -12.00 13.71
N ARG A 64 19.35 -12.22 12.64
CA ARG A 64 20.01 -11.19 11.85
C ARG A 64 19.36 -11.06 10.49
N GLY A 65 19.32 -9.86 9.95
CA GLY A 65 18.83 -9.58 8.60
C GLY A 65 19.28 -8.20 8.14
N ASN A 66 19.16 -7.93 6.84
CA ASN A 66 19.50 -6.59 6.31
C ASN A 66 18.31 -5.63 6.31
N THR A 67 17.09 -6.12 6.56
CA THR A 67 15.87 -5.32 6.73
C THR A 67 15.02 -5.86 7.87
N TYR A 68 14.08 -5.06 8.39
CA TYR A 68 13.11 -5.55 9.39
C TYR A 68 12.23 -6.67 8.84
N ILE A 69 11.89 -6.64 7.54
CA ILE A 69 11.11 -7.69 6.88
C ILE A 69 11.89 -9.00 6.92
N ASN A 70 13.17 -8.98 6.57
CA ASN A 70 13.97 -10.20 6.57
C ASN A 70 14.20 -10.74 7.99
N ILE A 71 14.30 -9.88 9.01
CA ILE A 71 14.31 -10.30 10.41
C ILE A 71 12.98 -10.95 10.78
N ALA A 72 11.84 -10.35 10.42
CA ALA A 72 10.52 -10.94 10.66
C ALA A 72 10.37 -12.30 9.97
N THR A 73 10.84 -12.42 8.72
CA THR A 73 10.87 -13.69 7.99
C THR A 73 11.71 -14.74 8.73
N GLY A 74 12.87 -14.34 9.27
CA GLY A 74 13.71 -15.22 10.10
C GLY A 74 13.02 -15.67 11.39
N ILE A 75 12.25 -14.77 12.04
CA ILE A 75 11.44 -15.11 13.20
C ILE A 75 10.38 -16.15 12.82
N ASN A 76 9.62 -15.93 11.73
CA ASN A 76 8.63 -16.89 11.26
C ASN A 76 9.26 -18.26 10.90
N TRP A 77 10.40 -18.24 10.24
CA TRP A 77 11.18 -19.44 9.92
C TRP A 77 11.54 -20.19 11.19
N TYR A 78 12.11 -19.52 12.20
CA TYR A 78 12.45 -20.11 13.48
C TYR A 78 11.21 -20.70 14.17
N LEU A 79 10.14 -19.93 14.29
CA LEU A 79 8.90 -20.39 14.93
C LEU A 79 8.37 -21.67 14.27
N LYS A 80 8.36 -21.70 12.93
CA LYS A 80 7.84 -22.81 12.14
C LYS A 80 8.72 -24.06 12.22
N TYR A 81 10.03 -23.93 11.99
CA TYR A 81 10.92 -25.07 11.77
C TYR A 81 11.69 -25.50 13.01
N HIS A 82 11.90 -24.64 14.00
CA HIS A 82 12.57 -24.97 15.25
C HIS A 82 11.59 -25.13 16.40
N ALA A 83 10.62 -24.23 16.53
CA ALA A 83 9.66 -24.25 17.63
C ALA A 83 8.37 -25.03 17.34
N GLY A 84 8.12 -25.44 16.08
CA GLY A 84 6.90 -26.14 15.68
C GLY A 84 5.63 -25.27 15.77
N ILE A 85 5.80 -23.95 15.76
CA ILE A 85 4.70 -22.97 15.88
C ILE A 85 4.42 -22.38 14.50
N HIS A 86 3.19 -22.53 14.04
CA HIS A 86 2.75 -21.98 12.75
C HIS A 86 1.86 -20.76 12.95
N LEU A 87 2.31 -19.61 12.40
CA LEU A 87 1.51 -18.40 12.29
C LEU A 87 0.84 -18.40 10.91
N SER A 88 -0.48 -18.44 10.89
CA SER A 88 -1.25 -18.44 9.64
C SER A 88 -1.99 -17.13 9.45
N TRP A 89 -2.47 -16.90 8.22
CA TRP A 89 -3.28 -15.73 7.90
C TRP A 89 -4.54 -15.58 8.79
N ASN A 90 -5.08 -16.70 9.26
CA ASN A 90 -6.26 -16.73 10.14
C ASN A 90 -5.91 -16.70 11.64
N SER A 91 -4.65 -16.85 12.01
CA SER A 91 -4.22 -16.85 13.41
C SER A 91 -2.78 -16.38 13.54
N MET A 92 -2.64 -15.14 13.99
CA MET A 92 -1.36 -14.48 14.24
C MET A 92 -0.92 -14.58 15.72
N HIS A 93 -1.70 -15.23 16.57
CA HIS A 93 -1.42 -15.41 17.98
C HIS A 93 -0.96 -16.85 18.26
N ALA A 94 0.05 -16.98 19.10
CA ALA A 94 0.58 -18.27 19.54
C ALA A 94 1.13 -18.13 20.95
N SER A 95 0.99 -19.18 21.77
CA SER A 95 1.67 -19.24 23.06
C SER A 95 3.08 -19.81 22.87
N LEU A 96 4.09 -18.99 23.12
CA LEU A 96 5.47 -19.44 23.04
C LEU A 96 5.89 -20.16 24.34
N PRO A 97 6.69 -21.23 24.26
CA PRO A 97 7.22 -21.88 25.44
C PRO A 97 8.09 -20.93 26.27
N ASN A 98 8.16 -21.14 27.58
CA ASN A 98 8.96 -20.31 28.47
C ASN A 98 10.43 -20.28 28.02
N VAL A 99 10.97 -21.43 27.61
CA VAL A 99 12.29 -21.56 27.01
C VAL A 99 12.09 -21.97 25.55
N LEU A 100 12.61 -21.17 24.64
CA LEU A 100 12.55 -21.47 23.21
C LEU A 100 13.52 -22.60 22.86
N PRO A 101 13.17 -23.50 21.93
CA PRO A 101 14.09 -24.51 21.41
C PRO A 101 15.38 -23.87 20.90
N PRO A 102 16.56 -24.38 21.23
CA PRO A 102 17.84 -23.79 20.84
C PRO A 102 18.13 -23.94 19.35
N VAL A 103 18.80 -22.92 18.79
CA VAL A 103 19.41 -23.02 17.47
C VAL A 103 20.78 -23.67 17.61
N PHE A 104 20.85 -24.99 17.38
CA PHE A 104 22.06 -25.77 17.57
C PHE A 104 23.19 -25.44 16.60
N ARG A 105 22.83 -24.97 15.41
CA ARG A 105 23.77 -24.62 14.36
C ARG A 105 23.29 -23.33 13.68
N LYS A 106 24.19 -22.37 13.58
CA LYS A 106 23.96 -21.15 12.81
C LYS A 106 23.55 -21.51 11.39
N GLU A 107 22.46 -20.90 10.92
CA GLU A 107 21.94 -21.07 9.57
C GLU A 107 21.64 -19.72 8.93
N ARG A 108 21.85 -19.64 7.61
CA ARG A 108 21.65 -18.44 6.84
C ARG A 108 20.86 -18.76 5.58
N HIS A 109 19.87 -17.93 5.31
CA HIS A 109 19.01 -18.01 4.13
C HIS A 109 19.08 -16.69 3.35
N GLU A 110 19.23 -16.78 2.05
CA GLU A 110 19.33 -15.61 1.16
C GLU A 110 18.35 -15.73 0.00
N THR A 111 17.96 -14.60 -0.55
CA THR A 111 17.19 -14.51 -1.78
C THR A 111 17.70 -13.36 -2.66
N ASN A 112 17.65 -13.57 -3.96
CA ASN A 112 17.91 -12.55 -4.98
C ASN A 112 16.63 -11.88 -5.50
N LEU A 113 15.46 -12.27 -4.98
CA LEU A 113 14.18 -11.66 -5.33
C LEU A 113 14.04 -10.32 -4.61
N ALA A 114 14.40 -9.25 -5.30
CA ALA A 114 14.34 -7.89 -4.75
C ALA A 114 12.92 -7.40 -4.45
N LEU A 115 11.93 -7.87 -5.22
CA LEU A 115 10.52 -7.50 -5.12
C LEU A 115 9.67 -8.73 -4.83
N ARG A 116 8.91 -8.65 -3.75
CA ARG A 116 7.98 -9.70 -3.30
C ARG A 116 6.62 -9.06 -3.09
N TYR A 117 5.80 -9.17 -4.15
CA TYR A 117 4.51 -8.50 -4.27
C TYR A 117 3.41 -9.29 -3.59
N ASP A 118 2.43 -8.59 -3.03
CA ASP A 118 1.22 -9.19 -2.49
C ASP A 118 -0.01 -8.35 -2.78
N PHE A 119 -1.15 -9.03 -2.82
CA PHE A 119 -2.50 -8.58 -3.14
C PHE A 119 -2.75 -8.33 -4.62
N ASN A 120 -4.04 -8.47 -4.95
CA ASN A 120 -4.67 -7.96 -6.15
C ASN A 120 -5.92 -7.15 -5.75
N TYR A 121 -6.56 -6.47 -6.70
CA TYR A 121 -7.74 -5.66 -6.41
C TYR A 121 -8.88 -6.49 -5.83
N CYS A 122 -9.14 -7.69 -6.35
CA CYS A 122 -10.24 -8.55 -5.90
C CYS A 122 -10.18 -8.86 -4.41
N THR A 123 -8.97 -9.10 -3.86
CA THR A 123 -8.77 -9.42 -2.45
C THR A 123 -9.36 -8.35 -1.53
N TYR A 124 -9.28 -7.08 -1.92
CA TYR A 124 -9.81 -5.96 -1.15
C TYR A 124 -11.33 -6.06 -0.94
N SER A 125 -12.09 -6.44 -1.96
CA SER A 125 -13.56 -6.56 -1.83
C SER A 125 -14.00 -7.92 -1.30
N TYR A 126 -13.28 -9.01 -1.62
CA TYR A 126 -13.64 -10.35 -1.11
C TYR A 126 -13.37 -10.51 0.39
N SER A 127 -12.28 -9.92 0.90
CA SER A 127 -11.83 -10.17 2.27
C SER A 127 -11.72 -8.92 3.13
N MET A 128 -11.38 -7.76 2.55
CA MET A 128 -10.84 -6.63 3.30
C MET A 128 -11.75 -5.40 3.33
N ALA A 129 -12.93 -5.42 2.67
CA ALA A 129 -13.78 -4.25 2.46
C ALA A 129 -14.14 -3.48 3.74
N PHE A 130 -14.20 -4.18 4.88
CA PHE A 130 -14.61 -3.61 6.17
C PHE A 130 -13.56 -3.82 7.27
N TRP A 131 -12.30 -4.09 6.90
CA TRP A 131 -11.25 -4.22 7.90
C TRP A 131 -10.96 -2.90 8.60
N ASP A 132 -10.85 -2.96 9.91
CA ASP A 132 -10.38 -1.87 10.75
C ASP A 132 -8.85 -1.84 10.84
N TRP A 133 -8.33 -0.86 11.57
CA TRP A 133 -6.89 -0.73 11.77
C TRP A 133 -6.29 -1.96 12.45
N LYS A 134 -6.98 -2.56 13.41
CA LYS A 134 -6.45 -3.71 14.14
C LYS A 134 -6.19 -4.89 13.20
N ARG A 135 -7.15 -5.19 12.31
CA ARG A 135 -6.98 -6.28 11.33
C ARG A 135 -5.92 -5.94 10.28
N TRP A 136 -5.83 -4.68 9.85
CA TRP A 136 -4.77 -4.23 8.94
C TRP A 136 -3.39 -4.29 9.58
N GLU A 137 -3.23 -3.98 10.85
CA GLU A 137 -1.96 -4.09 11.55
C GLU A 137 -1.47 -5.55 11.64
N GLU A 138 -2.38 -6.48 11.92
CA GLU A 138 -2.11 -7.93 11.89
C GLU A 138 -1.70 -8.40 10.48
N GLU A 139 -2.34 -7.88 9.44
CA GLU A 139 -2.02 -8.21 8.05
C GLU A 139 -0.61 -7.74 7.65
N LEU A 140 -0.25 -6.52 8.01
CA LEU A 140 1.09 -5.98 7.74
C LEU A 140 2.18 -6.76 8.49
N ASP A 141 1.90 -7.21 9.70
CA ASP A 141 2.80 -8.10 10.43
C ASP A 141 2.91 -9.48 9.75
N TRP A 142 1.77 -10.02 9.26
CA TRP A 142 1.77 -11.28 8.50
C TRP A 142 2.59 -11.16 7.21
N MET A 143 2.42 -10.09 6.45
CA MET A 143 3.23 -9.81 5.28
C MET A 143 4.73 -9.76 5.60
N ALA A 144 5.11 -9.05 6.68
CA ALA A 144 6.51 -8.97 7.09
C ALA A 144 7.08 -10.34 7.47
N LEU A 145 6.32 -11.16 8.20
CA LEU A 145 6.68 -12.54 8.56
C LEU A 145 6.86 -13.45 7.33
N HIS A 146 6.19 -13.13 6.22
CA HIS A 146 6.26 -13.89 4.96
C HIS A 146 7.16 -13.24 3.91
N GLY A 147 7.90 -12.20 4.28
CA GLY A 147 8.91 -11.59 3.43
C GLY A 147 8.37 -10.64 2.37
N ILE A 148 7.10 -10.25 2.43
CA ILE A 148 6.48 -9.32 1.49
C ILE A 148 7.02 -7.91 1.71
N ASN A 149 7.49 -7.27 0.64
CA ASN A 149 8.06 -5.93 0.70
C ASN A 149 7.45 -4.95 -0.30
N LEU A 150 6.47 -5.41 -1.10
CA LEU A 150 5.84 -4.64 -2.17
C LEU A 150 4.32 -4.89 -2.21
N PRO A 151 3.55 -4.52 -1.17
CA PRO A 151 2.11 -4.77 -1.15
C PRO A 151 1.33 -3.73 -1.96
N LEU A 152 0.23 -4.15 -2.62
CA LEU A 152 -0.77 -3.22 -3.12
C LEU A 152 -1.42 -2.48 -1.94
N ALA A 153 -1.62 -1.18 -2.04
CA ALA A 153 -2.15 -0.31 -0.99
C ALA A 153 -3.34 0.52 -1.52
N ALA A 154 -4.47 -0.17 -1.77
CA ALA A 154 -5.64 0.41 -2.43
C ALA A 154 -6.72 0.96 -1.48
N VAL A 155 -6.58 0.81 -0.15
CA VAL A 155 -7.53 1.37 0.81
C VAL A 155 -7.65 2.88 0.62
N GLY A 156 -8.88 3.40 0.64
CA GLY A 156 -9.12 4.85 0.51
C GLY A 156 -8.82 5.45 -0.86
N HIS A 157 -8.63 4.62 -1.90
CA HIS A 157 -8.40 5.12 -3.25
C HIS A 157 -9.63 5.84 -3.82
N GLU A 158 -10.82 5.45 -3.40
CA GLU A 158 -12.06 6.16 -3.69
C GLU A 158 -12.08 7.61 -3.18
N CYS A 159 -11.25 7.95 -2.18
CA CYS A 159 -11.08 9.32 -1.70
C CYS A 159 -10.36 10.18 -2.73
N VAL A 160 -9.37 9.64 -3.42
CA VAL A 160 -8.65 10.29 -4.53
C VAL A 160 -9.64 10.63 -5.63
N TRP A 161 -10.44 9.66 -6.05
CA TRP A 161 -11.46 9.84 -7.08
C TRP A 161 -12.52 10.85 -6.69
N ARG A 162 -13.03 10.77 -5.45
CA ARG A 162 -13.98 11.78 -4.96
C ARG A 162 -13.43 13.19 -5.04
N ASN A 163 -12.20 13.40 -4.60
CA ASN A 163 -11.55 14.71 -4.62
C ASN A 163 -11.32 15.19 -6.06
N LEU A 164 -10.82 14.31 -6.92
CA LEU A 164 -10.65 14.60 -8.36
C LEU A 164 -11.97 15.04 -9.01
N LEU A 165 -13.04 14.28 -8.80
CA LEU A 165 -14.35 14.58 -9.39
C LEU A 165 -14.94 15.89 -8.85
N LEU A 166 -14.79 16.17 -7.55
CA LEU A 166 -15.17 17.46 -6.96
C LEU A 166 -14.39 18.61 -7.60
N ARG A 167 -13.08 18.45 -7.81
CA ARG A 167 -12.22 19.43 -8.47
C ARG A 167 -12.62 19.65 -9.92
N LEU A 168 -13.06 18.60 -10.61
CA LEU A 168 -13.62 18.66 -11.96
C LEU A 168 -15.05 19.24 -11.99
N GLY A 169 -15.63 19.58 -10.83
CA GLY A 169 -16.93 20.21 -10.69
C GLY A 169 -18.13 19.29 -10.75
N PHE A 170 -17.93 17.97 -10.55
CA PHE A 170 -19.03 17.02 -10.43
C PHE A 170 -19.87 17.28 -9.17
N SER A 171 -21.17 17.13 -9.29
CA SER A 171 -22.08 17.17 -8.15
C SER A 171 -21.92 15.90 -7.28
N LYS A 172 -22.30 16.01 -6.01
CA LYS A 172 -22.32 14.86 -5.08
C LYS A 172 -23.10 13.67 -5.65
N GLN A 173 -24.23 13.93 -6.33
CA GLN A 173 -25.03 12.88 -6.95
C GLN A 173 -24.26 12.16 -8.06
N GLN A 174 -23.61 12.89 -8.95
CA GLN A 174 -22.81 12.28 -10.03
C GLN A 174 -21.64 11.44 -9.48
N ILE A 175 -21.01 11.90 -8.40
CA ILE A 175 -19.95 11.14 -7.71
C ILE A 175 -20.50 9.86 -7.08
N ASN A 176 -21.66 9.94 -6.43
CA ASN A 176 -22.35 8.80 -5.85
C ASN A 176 -22.83 7.78 -6.88
N ASP A 177 -23.20 8.24 -8.07
CA ASP A 177 -23.61 7.37 -9.19
C ASP A 177 -22.42 6.67 -9.84
N PHE A 178 -21.21 7.15 -9.62
CA PHE A 178 -19.99 6.61 -10.21
C PHE A 178 -19.21 5.70 -9.25
N ILE A 179 -18.93 6.14 -8.01
CA ILE A 179 -18.11 5.38 -7.07
C ILE A 179 -18.93 4.24 -6.46
N ALA A 180 -18.44 3.02 -6.60
CA ALA A 180 -19.09 1.85 -6.03
C ALA A 180 -19.03 1.82 -4.49
N GLY A 181 -19.91 1.04 -3.87
CA GLY A 181 -19.88 0.79 -2.45
C GLY A 181 -18.72 -0.12 -2.02
N PRO A 182 -18.42 -0.22 -0.70
CA PRO A 182 -17.17 -0.81 -0.19
C PRO A 182 -16.92 -2.23 -0.66
N ALA A 183 -17.94 -3.07 -0.72
CA ALA A 183 -17.81 -4.46 -1.14
C ALA A 183 -17.61 -4.63 -2.66
N PHE A 184 -17.68 -3.56 -3.44
CA PHE A 184 -17.59 -3.58 -4.91
C PHE A 184 -16.49 -2.69 -5.46
N LEU A 185 -15.71 -2.03 -4.61
CA LEU A 185 -14.62 -1.12 -5.02
C LEU A 185 -13.59 -1.81 -5.91
N ALA A 186 -13.27 -3.07 -5.67
CA ALA A 186 -12.30 -3.80 -6.49
C ALA A 186 -12.73 -3.87 -7.96
N TRP A 187 -13.99 -4.21 -8.22
CA TRP A 187 -14.50 -4.28 -9.59
C TRP A 187 -14.69 -2.91 -10.24
N TRP A 188 -14.98 -1.90 -9.42
CA TRP A 188 -14.99 -0.52 -9.89
C TRP A 188 -13.58 -0.06 -10.29
N GLU A 189 -12.54 -0.34 -9.49
CA GLU A 189 -11.13 -0.05 -9.79
C GLU A 189 -10.66 -0.73 -11.08
N MET A 190 -11.20 -1.90 -11.38
CA MET A 190 -10.90 -2.69 -12.58
C MET A 190 -11.80 -2.36 -13.78
N ASN A 191 -12.56 -1.26 -13.73
CA ASN A 191 -13.50 -0.83 -14.80
C ASN A 191 -14.62 -1.82 -15.12
N ASN A 192 -15.02 -2.68 -14.21
CA ASN A 192 -16.09 -3.64 -14.45
C ASN A 192 -17.49 -3.04 -14.23
N LEU A 193 -17.65 -2.19 -13.23
CA LEU A 193 -18.93 -1.60 -12.85
C LEU A 193 -18.78 -0.20 -12.27
N GLU A 194 -19.86 0.59 -12.25
CA GLU A 194 -19.94 1.86 -11.53
C GLU A 194 -21.17 1.94 -10.64
N GLY A 195 -21.09 2.71 -9.55
CA GLY A 195 -22.21 3.09 -8.66
C GLY A 195 -22.86 1.97 -7.85
N TRP A 196 -22.50 0.71 -8.08
CA TRP A 196 -23.15 -0.42 -7.43
C TRP A 196 -22.81 -0.53 -5.94
N GLY A 197 -23.81 -0.83 -5.11
CA GLY A 197 -23.62 -0.99 -3.66
C GLY A 197 -23.35 0.31 -2.89
N GLY A 198 -23.41 1.46 -3.57
CA GLY A 198 -23.31 2.80 -2.98
C GLY A 198 -24.67 3.38 -2.60
N PRO A 199 -24.72 4.70 -2.27
CA PRO A 199 -23.59 5.60 -2.15
C PRO A 199 -22.82 5.41 -0.83
N ASN A 200 -21.52 5.74 -0.86
CA ASN A 200 -20.71 5.79 0.35
C ASN A 200 -21.08 7.05 1.17
N PRO A 201 -21.31 6.94 2.48
CA PRO A 201 -21.58 8.10 3.32
C PRO A 201 -20.31 8.97 3.50
N ASP A 202 -20.47 10.26 3.78
CA ASP A 202 -19.33 11.19 3.90
C ASP A 202 -18.29 10.77 4.94
N ASN A 203 -18.73 10.18 6.06
CA ASN A 203 -17.82 9.68 7.09
C ASN A 203 -16.99 8.47 6.64
N TRP A 204 -17.48 7.68 5.68
CA TRP A 204 -16.71 6.59 5.08
C TRP A 204 -15.40 7.09 4.48
N TYR A 205 -15.47 8.08 3.61
CA TYR A 205 -14.27 8.65 2.96
C TYR A 205 -13.25 9.13 4.00
N LYS A 206 -13.69 9.82 5.06
CA LYS A 206 -12.78 10.27 6.12
C LYS A 206 -12.13 9.10 6.86
N GLN A 207 -12.88 8.06 7.17
CA GLN A 207 -12.39 6.86 7.83
C GLN A 207 -11.39 6.10 6.96
N GLN A 208 -11.65 5.95 5.67
CA GLN A 208 -10.77 5.26 4.73
C GLN A 208 -9.47 6.06 4.48
N GLU A 209 -9.56 7.37 4.36
CA GLU A 209 -8.38 8.24 4.29
C GLU A 209 -7.49 8.09 5.52
N ASP A 210 -8.07 8.14 6.72
CA ASP A 210 -7.32 8.00 7.96
C ASP A 210 -6.73 6.58 8.13
N LEU A 211 -7.47 5.56 7.69
CA LEU A 211 -7.00 4.18 7.70
C LEU A 211 -5.82 3.99 6.75
N GLN A 212 -5.92 4.49 5.51
CA GLN A 212 -4.82 4.39 4.54
C GLN A 212 -3.55 5.09 5.02
N LYS A 213 -3.67 6.26 5.64
CA LYS A 213 -2.52 6.95 6.24
C LYS A 213 -1.82 6.12 7.31
N LYS A 214 -2.59 5.40 8.14
CA LYS A 214 -2.02 4.46 9.14
C LYS A 214 -1.33 3.27 8.48
N ILE A 215 -1.95 2.69 7.44
CA ILE A 215 -1.39 1.57 6.66
C ILE A 215 -0.05 1.99 6.04
N LEU A 216 -0.02 3.11 5.31
CA LEU A 216 1.19 3.61 4.66
C LEU A 216 2.31 3.95 5.66
N LYS A 217 1.95 4.54 6.82
CA LYS A 217 2.90 4.78 7.90
C LYS A 217 3.51 3.47 8.39
N ARG A 218 2.68 2.44 8.65
CA ARG A 218 3.16 1.14 9.14
C ARG A 218 3.98 0.40 8.08
N MET A 219 3.61 0.47 6.82
CA MET A 219 4.42 -0.05 5.71
C MET A 219 5.81 0.59 5.70
N LYS A 220 5.89 1.90 5.89
CA LYS A 220 7.16 2.62 5.99
C LYS A 220 8.00 2.19 7.19
N GLU A 221 7.40 1.96 8.35
CA GLU A 221 8.08 1.45 9.55
C GLU A 221 8.70 0.07 9.31
N TRP A 222 8.00 -0.79 8.58
CA TRP A 222 8.51 -2.10 8.13
C TRP A 222 9.57 -1.99 7.02
N GLY A 223 9.66 -0.88 6.31
CA GLY A 223 10.48 -0.74 5.10
C GLY A 223 9.83 -1.37 3.85
N MET A 224 8.51 -1.57 3.86
CA MET A 224 7.74 -1.95 2.68
C MET A 224 7.60 -0.76 1.73
N ARG A 225 7.51 -1.06 0.42
CA ARG A 225 7.26 -0.11 -0.65
C ARG A 225 5.82 -0.27 -1.12
N PRO A 226 4.91 0.64 -0.81
CA PRO A 226 3.52 0.51 -1.23
C PRO A 226 3.40 0.61 -2.74
N VAL A 227 2.54 -0.21 -3.34
CA VAL A 227 2.07 -0.03 -4.71
C VAL A 227 0.73 0.69 -4.63
N LEU A 228 0.66 1.92 -5.14
CA LEU A 228 -0.58 2.67 -5.16
C LEU A 228 -1.36 2.39 -6.45
N PRO A 229 -2.70 2.44 -6.44
CA PRO A 229 -3.47 2.42 -7.67
C PRO A 229 -3.11 3.61 -8.56
N GLY A 230 -2.93 3.34 -9.86
CA GLY A 230 -2.62 4.33 -10.88
C GLY A 230 -3.84 4.72 -11.71
N TYR A 231 -3.74 5.82 -12.46
CA TYR A 231 -4.79 6.23 -13.38
C TYR A 231 -4.80 5.34 -14.63
N SER A 232 -5.93 4.69 -14.89
CA SER A 232 -6.11 3.73 -15.98
C SER A 232 -6.84 4.29 -17.21
N GLY A 233 -7.22 5.57 -17.19
CA GLY A 233 -8.11 6.16 -18.18
C GLY A 233 -9.59 6.11 -17.79
N MET A 234 -9.92 5.52 -16.64
CA MET A 234 -11.30 5.43 -16.16
C MET A 234 -11.95 6.82 -16.01
N ILE A 235 -13.20 6.93 -16.41
CA ILE A 235 -14.05 8.11 -16.25
C ILE A 235 -15.51 7.69 -16.04
N PRO A 236 -16.37 8.50 -15.41
CA PRO A 236 -17.80 8.21 -15.35
C PRO A 236 -18.41 7.99 -16.73
N SER A 237 -19.23 6.94 -16.91
CA SER A 237 -19.85 6.61 -18.20
C SER A 237 -20.80 7.69 -18.72
N LYS A 238 -21.44 8.42 -17.81
CA LYS A 238 -22.40 9.52 -18.11
C LYS A 238 -21.70 10.88 -18.00
N LEU A 239 -20.57 11.01 -18.65
CA LEU A 239 -19.76 12.21 -18.57
C LEU A 239 -20.17 13.25 -19.59
N ASP A 240 -20.61 14.43 -19.13
CA ASP A 240 -20.61 15.67 -19.91
C ASP A 240 -19.47 16.56 -19.39
N LEU A 241 -18.28 16.40 -19.94
CA LEU A 241 -17.12 17.25 -19.66
C LEU A 241 -17.24 18.63 -20.36
N GLY A 242 -18.38 18.91 -21.00
CA GLY A 242 -18.56 20.08 -21.86
C GLY A 242 -18.51 21.43 -21.16
N LYS A 243 -18.51 21.52 -19.83
CA LYS A 243 -18.71 22.80 -19.15
C LYS A 243 -17.77 23.14 -18.00
N ARG A 244 -16.82 22.32 -17.62
CA ARG A 244 -16.13 22.55 -16.33
C ARG A 244 -14.66 22.13 -16.34
N ILE A 245 -13.75 23.08 -16.49
CA ILE A 245 -12.47 23.13 -15.78
C ILE A 245 -11.95 24.57 -15.79
N ASP A 246 -11.66 25.06 -14.69
CA ASP A 246 -10.78 26.03 -14.06
C ASP A 246 -11.56 26.99 -13.18
N GLY A 247 -11.49 26.81 -11.87
CA GLY A 247 -11.66 27.83 -10.85
C GLY A 247 -12.75 28.90 -11.09
N GLY A 248 -13.80 28.60 -11.87
CA GLY A 248 -14.88 29.52 -12.20
C GLY A 248 -14.65 30.41 -13.42
N LYS A 249 -13.60 30.15 -14.22
CA LYS A 249 -13.43 30.78 -15.54
C LYS A 249 -13.78 29.76 -16.63
N GLU A 250 -14.73 30.12 -17.49
CA GLU A 250 -15.07 29.34 -18.69
C GLU A 250 -13.84 29.27 -19.61
N GLU A 251 -13.06 28.22 -19.53
CA GLU A 251 -12.09 27.93 -20.56
C GLU A 251 -12.65 26.89 -21.53
N LYS A 252 -12.69 27.31 -22.82
CA LYS A 252 -13.35 26.61 -23.94
C LYS A 252 -12.73 25.23 -24.31
N THR A 253 -11.78 24.71 -23.55
CA THR A 253 -10.87 23.63 -24.00
C THR A 253 -11.36 22.22 -23.72
N LEU A 254 -12.37 22.02 -22.85
CA LEU A 254 -12.93 20.71 -22.56
C LEU A 254 -14.34 20.49 -23.14
N SER A 255 -14.84 21.43 -23.90
CA SER A 255 -16.22 21.44 -24.44
C SER A 255 -16.50 20.39 -25.53
N ASN A 256 -15.54 19.59 -25.95
CA ASN A 256 -15.67 18.67 -27.09
C ASN A 256 -15.33 17.22 -26.76
N ILE A 257 -15.58 16.73 -25.54
CA ILE A 257 -15.79 15.30 -25.41
C ILE A 257 -17.27 15.07 -25.74
N SER A 258 -17.53 14.82 -27.03
CA SER A 258 -18.72 14.09 -27.38
C SER A 258 -18.63 12.71 -26.74
N SER A 259 -19.76 12.15 -26.34
CA SER A 259 -19.90 10.75 -25.92
C SER A 259 -19.33 9.73 -26.93
N GLU A 260 -18.84 10.18 -28.07
CA GLU A 260 -18.20 9.39 -29.12
C GLU A 260 -16.71 9.16 -28.90
N SER A 261 -15.99 10.01 -28.16
CA SER A 261 -14.56 9.76 -27.85
C SER A 261 -14.36 8.95 -26.56
N ALA A 262 -15.30 8.96 -25.64
CA ALA A 262 -15.38 7.97 -24.59
C ALA A 262 -16.00 6.73 -25.22
N GLN A 263 -15.20 5.75 -25.64
CA GLN A 263 -15.77 4.51 -26.17
C GLN A 263 -16.60 3.83 -25.08
N SER A 264 -17.89 4.17 -25.03
CA SER A 264 -18.93 3.43 -24.31
C SER A 264 -19.19 2.05 -24.93
N THR A 265 -18.27 1.58 -25.77
CA THR A 265 -18.35 0.31 -26.52
C THR A 265 -18.07 -0.91 -25.69
N LEU A 266 -17.67 -0.75 -24.44
CA LEU A 266 -17.59 -1.90 -23.57
C LEU A 266 -19.00 -2.24 -23.11
N ASN A 267 -19.49 -3.37 -23.62
CA ASN A 267 -20.68 -4.05 -23.20
C ASN A 267 -20.77 -4.08 -21.66
N LYS A 268 -21.98 -4.17 -21.14
CA LYS A 268 -22.21 -4.37 -19.70
C LYS A 268 -21.39 -5.56 -19.18
N TRP A 269 -20.80 -5.41 -18.01
CA TRP A 269 -20.21 -6.52 -17.29
C TRP A 269 -21.30 -7.19 -16.43
N ASN A 270 -21.65 -8.43 -16.75
CA ASN A 270 -22.71 -9.16 -16.03
C ASN A 270 -24.01 -8.36 -15.78
N GLY A 271 -24.37 -7.47 -16.72
CA GLY A 271 -25.56 -6.62 -16.62
C GLY A 271 -25.32 -5.25 -15.95
N PHE A 272 -24.15 -5.01 -15.38
CA PHE A 272 -23.79 -3.72 -14.79
C PHE A 272 -23.21 -2.76 -15.85
N ASP A 273 -23.50 -1.47 -15.69
CA ASP A 273 -22.91 -0.42 -16.49
C ASP A 273 -21.40 -0.31 -16.12
N ARG A 274 -20.56 -0.26 -17.16
CA ARG A 274 -19.10 -0.04 -16.97
C ARG A 274 -18.78 1.45 -16.98
N PRO A 275 -17.73 1.88 -16.28
CA PRO A 275 -17.10 3.17 -16.49
C PRO A 275 -16.72 3.40 -17.96
N GLY A 276 -16.67 4.65 -18.39
CA GLY A 276 -16.01 5.02 -19.64
C GLY A 276 -14.49 4.94 -19.52
N ILE A 277 -13.81 4.86 -20.65
CA ILE A 277 -12.35 4.84 -20.72
C ILE A 277 -11.86 5.88 -21.73
N LEU A 278 -10.95 6.73 -21.30
CA LEU A 278 -10.12 7.57 -22.17
C LEU A 278 -8.93 6.75 -22.66
N LEU A 279 -8.68 6.76 -23.96
CA LEU A 279 -7.48 6.14 -24.51
C LEU A 279 -6.24 7.01 -24.23
N PRO A 280 -5.04 6.41 -24.14
CA PRO A 280 -3.81 7.15 -23.83
C PRO A 280 -3.45 8.26 -24.82
N ASP A 281 -3.96 8.21 -26.04
CA ASP A 281 -3.79 9.23 -27.11
C ASP A 281 -4.81 10.38 -27.02
N ASP A 282 -5.82 10.27 -26.17
CA ASP A 282 -6.72 11.39 -25.90
C ASP A 282 -6.00 12.47 -25.07
N PRO A 283 -5.96 13.73 -25.53
CA PRO A 283 -5.31 14.82 -24.78
C PRO A 283 -5.80 14.96 -23.33
N LYS A 284 -7.03 14.58 -23.04
CA LYS A 284 -7.64 14.64 -21.72
C LYS A 284 -7.14 13.56 -20.78
N PHE A 285 -6.66 12.44 -21.32
CA PHE A 285 -6.03 11.40 -20.50
C PHE A 285 -4.91 11.98 -19.64
N THR A 286 -3.97 12.69 -20.26
CA THR A 286 -2.84 13.30 -19.54
C THR A 286 -3.29 14.37 -18.53
N GLN A 287 -4.31 15.18 -18.87
CA GLN A 287 -4.82 16.20 -17.96
C GLN A 287 -5.46 15.58 -16.73
N ILE A 288 -6.33 14.59 -16.90
CA ILE A 288 -7.00 13.91 -15.77
C ILE A 288 -5.99 13.10 -14.96
N ALA A 289 -5.06 12.42 -15.62
CA ALA A 289 -3.96 11.70 -14.95
C ALA A 289 -3.15 12.64 -14.05
N SER A 290 -2.78 13.84 -14.54
CA SER A 290 -2.04 14.81 -13.74
C SER A 290 -2.82 15.22 -12.49
N LEU A 291 -4.11 15.53 -12.63
CA LEU A 291 -4.97 15.90 -11.50
C LEU A 291 -5.16 14.73 -10.53
N PHE A 292 -5.28 13.50 -11.03
CA PHE A 292 -5.39 12.28 -10.23
C PHE A 292 -4.15 12.07 -9.36
N TYR A 293 -2.95 12.18 -9.95
CA TYR A 293 -1.71 12.03 -9.18
C TYR A 293 -1.48 13.19 -8.22
N GLU A 294 -1.90 14.42 -8.53
CA GLU A 294 -1.89 15.53 -7.58
C GLU A 294 -2.78 15.25 -6.36
N GLU A 295 -3.99 14.72 -6.55
CA GLU A 295 -4.88 14.35 -5.43
C GLU A 295 -4.32 13.14 -4.65
N THR A 296 -3.71 12.16 -5.33
CA THR A 296 -3.02 11.04 -4.67
C THR A 296 -1.88 11.54 -3.78
N GLU A 297 -1.03 12.43 -4.30
CA GLU A 297 0.09 13.00 -3.55
C GLU A 297 -0.37 13.80 -2.33
N LYS A 298 -1.41 14.60 -2.47
CA LYS A 298 -1.99 15.37 -1.36
C LYS A 298 -2.50 14.48 -0.23
N LEU A 299 -3.11 13.34 -0.55
CA LEU A 299 -3.70 12.44 0.44
C LEU A 299 -2.66 11.49 1.03
N TYR A 300 -1.82 10.88 0.20
CA TYR A 300 -1.04 9.69 0.52
C TYR A 300 0.45 9.82 0.24
N GLY A 301 0.89 10.91 -0.39
CA GLY A 301 2.26 11.07 -0.85
C GLY A 301 2.52 10.35 -2.18
N THR A 302 3.81 10.28 -2.53
CA THR A 302 4.27 9.60 -3.75
C THR A 302 4.70 8.17 -3.46
N SER A 303 4.68 7.32 -4.50
CA SER A 303 5.26 5.98 -4.47
C SER A 303 6.11 5.77 -5.72
N ASP A 304 7.09 4.84 -5.62
CA ASP A 304 7.88 4.40 -6.77
C ASP A 304 7.12 3.39 -7.65
N TYR A 305 5.99 2.86 -7.16
CA TYR A 305 5.24 1.78 -7.79
C TYR A 305 3.75 2.11 -7.87
N TYR A 306 3.20 1.92 -9.05
CA TYR A 306 1.77 2.08 -9.31
C TYR A 306 1.25 0.85 -10.06
N SER A 307 0.02 0.44 -9.76
CA SER A 307 -0.68 -0.67 -10.41
C SER A 307 -1.92 -0.17 -11.12
N ILE A 308 -2.19 -0.68 -12.30
CA ILE A 308 -3.45 -0.50 -13.03
C ILE A 308 -3.92 -1.85 -13.54
N ASP A 309 -5.24 -2.07 -13.53
CA ASP A 309 -5.89 -3.27 -14.07
C ASP A 309 -7.21 -2.88 -14.78
N PRO A 310 -7.14 -2.16 -15.92
CA PRO A 310 -8.31 -1.51 -16.53
C PRO A 310 -9.18 -2.43 -17.36
N PHE A 311 -8.76 -3.66 -17.65
CA PHE A 311 -9.43 -4.57 -18.58
C PHE A 311 -9.66 -5.97 -18.00
N HIS A 312 -9.82 -6.03 -16.69
CA HIS A 312 -10.12 -7.28 -16.02
C HIS A 312 -11.47 -7.83 -16.50
N GLU A 313 -11.49 -9.07 -16.95
CA GLU A 313 -12.70 -9.75 -17.51
C GLU A 313 -13.36 -8.96 -18.66
N ALA A 314 -12.53 -8.41 -19.57
CA ALA A 314 -12.98 -7.69 -20.75
C ALA A 314 -13.56 -8.63 -21.84
#